data_ceac5f845a1c81a871b4a0d5ed88d858
#
_entry.id   ceac5f845a1c81a871b4a0d5ed88d858
#
_cell.length_a   1.000
_cell.length_b   1.000
_cell.length_c   1.000
_cell.angle_alpha   90.00
_cell.angle_beta   90.00
_cell.angle_gamma   90.00
#
_symmetry.space_group_name_H-M   'P 1'
#
loop_
_entity.id
_entity.type
_entity.pdbx_description
1 polymer ?
#
loop_
_entity_poly.entity_id
_entity_poly.type
_entity_poly.pdbx_seq_one_letter_code
_entity_poly.pdbx_strand_id
1 'polypeptide(L)'
;MSEATYPACVPELTDGHVLLRAQREGDLDRIVEQCRDPESVRWTTVPVPYGLEDARSFLELVARGWEQPGGPRLWAIAAADDPDTFLGSIDVRPKGAGIAEIGFGLHPEGRGRHLMSGALRLATRWWFDNGGVRMFWEANRGNFGSWRVAHACGFTYHGTLPQSLPQRGEALDGWRGSVGRDDDLTAPVTPWLEPVVLEGDGLRLRPWQESDVDALEPTGTPEHFMPPGAAQTPENFEEWLLVRRERAAFSEATHWCITAAGSDRALGEVVLIGGGQPGGSGELGFQLFPSARHQGVATRAARLATDHAFTPATQGGRGLRRLTAVSVGDNDASAAVLERLGFTECGRDPQAFPRADGTFDDGRHWVRHAPTTHETTHTTTTSSPISENLLR
;
A
#
# COMPACT_ATOMS: atom_id res chain seq x y z
N MET A 1 -6.50 40.35 -23.17
CA MET A 1 -7.71 39.55 -23.53
C MET A 1 -7.70 38.40 -22.53
N SER A 2 -8.77 38.25 -21.78
CA SER A 2 -8.91 37.12 -20.83
C SER A 2 -9.02 35.83 -21.64
N GLU A 3 -8.19 34.86 -21.29
CA GLU A 3 -8.21 33.52 -21.89
C GLU A 3 -9.58 32.86 -21.64
N ALA A 4 -10.14 32.18 -22.66
CA ALA A 4 -11.43 31.53 -22.52
C ALA A 4 -11.33 30.34 -21.56
N THR A 5 -12.23 30.26 -20.57
CA THR A 5 -12.33 29.14 -19.61
C THR A 5 -13.52 28.25 -19.96
N TYR A 6 -13.41 26.93 -19.74
CA TYR A 6 -14.41 25.93 -20.08
C TYR A 6 -14.92 25.18 -18.83
N PRO A 7 -16.21 25.27 -18.52
CA PRO A 7 -17.12 26.38 -18.78
C PRO A 7 -16.81 27.55 -17.84
N ALA A 8 -17.35 28.74 -18.09
CA ALA A 8 -17.09 29.93 -17.26
C ALA A 8 -17.57 29.81 -15.81
N CYS A 9 -18.43 28.83 -15.48
CA CYS A 9 -19.02 28.60 -14.17
C CYS A 9 -18.37 27.48 -13.35
N VAL A 10 -17.25 26.93 -13.78
CA VAL A 10 -16.52 25.92 -12.98
C VAL A 10 -16.03 26.56 -11.69
N PRO A 11 -16.38 26.02 -10.51
CA PRO A 11 -15.89 26.57 -9.25
C PRO A 11 -14.39 26.31 -9.09
N GLU A 12 -13.66 27.33 -8.67
CA GLU A 12 -12.27 27.16 -8.24
C GLU A 12 -12.24 26.62 -6.80
N LEU A 13 -11.44 25.58 -6.58
CA LEU A 13 -11.25 24.97 -5.26
C LEU A 13 -9.75 24.95 -4.95
N THR A 14 -9.39 25.36 -3.73
CA THR A 14 -7.98 25.35 -3.31
C THR A 14 -7.82 25.06 -1.83
N ASP A 15 -6.70 24.44 -1.47
CA ASP A 15 -6.22 24.27 -0.10
C ASP A 15 -4.97 25.12 0.20
N GLY A 16 -4.59 26.02 -0.72
CA GLY A 16 -3.38 26.84 -0.65
C GLY A 16 -2.13 26.18 -1.23
N HIS A 17 -2.18 24.91 -1.56
CA HIS A 17 -1.10 24.17 -2.23
C HIS A 17 -1.49 23.75 -3.65
N VAL A 18 -2.70 23.24 -3.82
CA VAL A 18 -3.27 22.87 -5.11
C VAL A 18 -4.44 23.76 -5.45
N LEU A 19 -4.63 24.03 -6.74
CA LEU A 19 -5.78 24.74 -7.31
C LEU A 19 -6.47 23.81 -8.32
N LEU A 20 -7.77 23.62 -8.14
CA LEU A 20 -8.67 23.05 -9.14
C LEU A 20 -9.38 24.20 -9.85
N ARG A 21 -9.23 24.32 -11.15
CA ARG A 21 -9.78 25.39 -11.99
C ARG A 21 -10.45 24.85 -13.25
N ALA A 22 -11.13 25.73 -13.96
CA ALA A 22 -11.59 25.41 -15.30
C ALA A 22 -10.40 25.08 -16.22
N GLN A 23 -10.62 24.15 -17.15
CA GLN A 23 -9.68 23.92 -18.24
C GLN A 23 -9.72 25.05 -19.24
N ARG A 24 -8.61 25.32 -19.90
CA ARG A 24 -8.42 26.44 -20.83
C ARG A 24 -7.85 25.94 -22.15
N GLU A 25 -8.03 26.72 -23.20
CA GLU A 25 -7.42 26.41 -24.50
C GLU A 25 -5.87 26.40 -24.44
N GLY A 26 -5.28 27.23 -23.57
CA GLY A 26 -3.85 27.23 -23.28
C GLY A 26 -3.33 25.94 -22.61
N ASP A 27 -4.21 25.07 -22.10
CA ASP A 27 -3.83 23.77 -21.51
C ASP A 27 -3.62 22.67 -22.58
N LEU A 28 -4.03 22.89 -23.85
CA LEU A 28 -4.09 21.84 -24.88
C LEU A 28 -2.77 21.10 -25.11
N ASP A 29 -1.66 21.82 -25.22
CA ASP A 29 -0.36 21.19 -25.45
C ASP A 29 0.05 20.30 -24.29
N ARG A 30 -0.18 20.73 -23.05
CA ARG A 30 0.11 19.96 -21.85
C ARG A 30 -0.83 18.77 -21.65
N ILE A 31 -2.08 18.89 -22.07
CA ILE A 31 -3.01 17.74 -22.13
C ILE A 31 -2.49 16.69 -23.11
N VAL A 32 -2.01 17.10 -24.28
CA VAL A 32 -1.40 16.19 -25.27
C VAL A 32 -0.15 15.52 -24.70
N GLU A 33 0.74 16.29 -24.05
CA GLU A 33 1.93 15.75 -23.40
C GLU A 33 1.57 14.70 -22.34
N GLN A 34 0.61 15.01 -21.44
CA GLN A 34 0.12 14.07 -20.43
C GLN A 34 -0.44 12.79 -21.06
N CYS A 35 -1.28 12.91 -22.09
CA CYS A 35 -1.93 11.76 -22.70
C CYS A 35 -0.97 10.89 -23.55
N ARG A 36 0.19 11.42 -23.96
CA ARG A 36 1.26 10.69 -24.65
C ARG A 36 2.29 10.08 -23.71
N ASP A 37 2.31 10.48 -22.44
CA ASP A 37 3.22 9.92 -21.46
C ASP A 37 2.98 8.42 -21.28
N PRO A 38 4.04 7.57 -21.29
CA PRO A 38 3.90 6.12 -21.23
C PRO A 38 3.12 5.61 -20.00
N GLU A 39 3.30 6.23 -18.83
CA GLU A 39 2.55 5.86 -17.63
C GLU A 39 1.06 6.22 -17.76
N SER A 40 0.73 7.37 -18.34
CA SER A 40 -0.65 7.74 -18.62
C SER A 40 -1.30 6.77 -19.60
N VAL A 41 -0.59 6.40 -20.68
CA VAL A 41 -1.05 5.40 -21.64
C VAL A 41 -1.25 4.04 -20.96
N ARG A 42 -0.32 3.63 -20.11
CA ARG A 42 -0.40 2.33 -19.40
C ARG A 42 -1.63 2.21 -18.51
N TRP A 43 -1.96 3.27 -17.78
CA TRP A 43 -2.95 3.20 -16.69
C TRP A 43 -4.31 3.83 -16.99
N THR A 44 -4.50 4.39 -18.19
CA THR A 44 -5.74 5.05 -18.56
C THR A 44 -6.28 4.58 -19.90
N THR A 45 -7.50 4.96 -20.21
CA THR A 45 -8.18 4.65 -21.49
C THR A 45 -8.01 5.74 -22.54
N VAL A 46 -7.01 6.63 -22.39
CA VAL A 46 -6.74 7.67 -23.39
C VAL A 46 -6.51 7.05 -24.77
N PRO A 47 -7.03 7.66 -25.85
CA PRO A 47 -6.79 7.19 -27.21
C PRO A 47 -5.30 7.14 -27.57
N VAL A 48 -4.91 6.20 -28.44
CA VAL A 48 -3.55 6.08 -28.96
C VAL A 48 -3.64 5.90 -30.48
N PRO A 49 -3.05 6.80 -31.28
CA PRO A 49 -2.31 8.01 -30.87
C PRO A 49 -3.23 9.10 -30.32
N TYR A 50 -2.68 10.05 -29.55
CA TYR A 50 -3.39 11.22 -29.02
C TYR A 50 -2.82 12.50 -29.62
N GLY A 51 -3.68 13.41 -30.10
CA GLY A 51 -3.29 14.67 -30.74
C GLY A 51 -4.09 15.87 -30.27
N LEU A 52 -3.82 17.04 -30.89
CA LEU A 52 -4.52 18.29 -30.55
C LEU A 52 -6.03 18.22 -30.78
N GLU A 53 -6.48 17.50 -31.81
CA GLU A 53 -7.93 17.36 -32.09
C GLU A 53 -8.62 16.54 -31.00
N ASP A 54 -7.93 15.50 -30.45
CA ASP A 54 -8.44 14.72 -29.31
C ASP A 54 -8.53 15.60 -28.05
N ALA A 55 -7.53 16.45 -27.83
CA ALA A 55 -7.51 17.39 -26.70
C ALA A 55 -8.62 18.45 -26.83
N ARG A 56 -8.88 18.98 -28.04
CA ARG A 56 -10.02 19.88 -28.27
C ARG A 56 -11.36 19.19 -28.01
N SER A 57 -11.53 17.99 -28.55
CA SER A 57 -12.73 17.18 -28.30
C SER A 57 -12.94 16.89 -26.82
N PHE A 58 -11.84 16.68 -26.08
CA PHE A 58 -11.88 16.53 -24.63
C PHE A 58 -12.37 17.82 -23.92
N LEU A 59 -11.88 19.01 -24.28
CA LEU A 59 -12.36 20.28 -23.72
C LEU A 59 -13.84 20.51 -24.01
N GLU A 60 -14.34 20.15 -25.19
CA GLU A 60 -15.77 20.21 -25.49
C GLU A 60 -16.59 19.26 -24.62
N LEU A 61 -16.08 18.05 -24.34
CA LEU A 61 -16.72 17.08 -23.46
C LEU A 61 -16.77 17.62 -22.02
N VAL A 62 -15.70 18.25 -21.55
CA VAL A 62 -15.65 18.91 -20.23
C VAL A 62 -16.73 20.01 -20.14
N ALA A 63 -16.81 20.90 -21.14
CA ALA A 63 -17.82 21.96 -21.17
C ALA A 63 -19.25 21.40 -21.10
N ARG A 64 -19.57 20.44 -21.95
CA ARG A 64 -20.88 19.76 -21.94
C ARG A 64 -21.18 19.08 -20.60
N GLY A 65 -20.17 18.50 -19.94
CA GLY A 65 -20.31 17.88 -18.62
C GLY A 65 -20.82 18.89 -17.57
N TRP A 66 -20.28 20.10 -17.57
CA TRP A 66 -20.67 21.14 -16.63
C TRP A 66 -22.06 21.75 -16.94
N GLU A 67 -22.45 21.81 -18.19
CA GLU A 67 -23.76 22.34 -18.63
C GLU A 67 -24.92 21.36 -18.31
N GLN A 68 -24.67 20.05 -18.26
CA GLN A 68 -25.72 19.06 -18.09
C GLN A 68 -25.95 18.71 -16.61
N PRO A 69 -27.19 18.67 -16.13
CA PRO A 69 -27.52 18.10 -14.83
C PRO A 69 -27.04 16.65 -14.73
N GLY A 70 -26.26 16.33 -13.71
CA GLY A 70 -25.69 14.97 -13.52
C GLY A 70 -24.56 14.61 -14.49
N GLY A 71 -24.07 15.53 -15.32
CA GLY A 71 -22.90 15.33 -16.14
C GLY A 71 -21.61 15.25 -15.31
N PRO A 72 -20.50 14.77 -15.89
CA PRO A 72 -19.20 14.73 -15.20
C PRO A 72 -18.71 16.14 -14.87
N ARG A 73 -18.04 16.27 -13.73
CA ARG A 73 -17.45 17.53 -13.24
C ARG A 73 -15.94 17.40 -13.30
N LEU A 74 -15.32 18.08 -14.27
CA LEU A 74 -13.88 17.98 -14.51
C LEU A 74 -13.18 19.30 -14.21
N TRP A 75 -12.04 19.22 -13.54
CA TRP A 75 -11.14 20.34 -13.28
C TRP A 75 -9.76 20.08 -13.86
N ALA A 76 -9.09 21.14 -14.28
CA ALA A 76 -7.64 21.17 -14.41
C ALA A 76 -7.03 21.28 -13.01
N ILE A 77 -5.90 20.60 -12.82
CA ILE A 77 -5.08 20.69 -11.61
C ILE A 77 -3.90 21.61 -11.91
N ALA A 78 -3.67 22.60 -11.05
CA ALA A 78 -2.52 23.48 -11.05
C ALA A 78 -1.94 23.57 -9.63
N ALA A 79 -0.71 24.08 -9.50
CA ALA A 79 -0.19 24.48 -8.20
C ALA A 79 -0.78 25.86 -7.84
N ALA A 80 -1.02 26.11 -6.56
CA ALA A 80 -1.64 27.38 -6.14
C ALA A 80 -0.71 28.59 -6.38
N ASP A 81 0.60 28.38 -6.37
CA ASP A 81 1.62 29.38 -6.68
C ASP A 81 1.92 29.54 -8.18
N ASP A 82 1.39 28.62 -9.01
CA ASP A 82 1.48 28.66 -10.48
C ASP A 82 0.14 28.22 -11.09
N PRO A 83 -0.89 29.09 -11.00
CA PRO A 83 -2.27 28.74 -11.38
C PRO A 83 -2.47 28.57 -12.89
N ASP A 84 -1.55 29.04 -13.70
CA ASP A 84 -1.67 29.01 -15.15
C ASP A 84 -1.11 27.72 -15.77
N THR A 85 -0.21 27.02 -15.08
CA THR A 85 0.36 25.78 -15.58
C THR A 85 -0.56 24.59 -15.28
N PHE A 86 -1.01 23.91 -16.35
CA PHE A 86 -1.74 22.65 -16.24
C PHE A 86 -0.81 21.52 -15.78
N LEU A 87 -1.17 20.85 -14.68
CA LEU A 87 -0.40 19.75 -14.08
C LEU A 87 -1.19 18.45 -13.99
N GLY A 88 -2.42 18.43 -14.51
CA GLY A 88 -3.26 17.24 -14.52
C GLY A 88 -4.75 17.56 -14.58
N SER A 89 -5.55 16.52 -14.46
CA SER A 89 -7.01 16.63 -14.38
C SER A 89 -7.59 15.67 -13.35
N ILE A 90 -8.75 16.06 -12.82
CA ILE A 90 -9.57 15.26 -11.91
C ILE A 90 -11.02 15.41 -12.29
N ASP A 91 -11.78 14.32 -12.25
CA ASP A 91 -13.19 14.31 -12.60
C ASP A 91 -14.04 13.56 -11.58
N VAL A 92 -15.24 14.08 -11.33
CA VAL A 92 -16.31 13.43 -10.55
C VAL A 92 -17.41 13.05 -11.54
N ARG A 93 -17.72 11.78 -11.62
CA ARG A 93 -18.74 11.17 -12.51
C ARG A 93 -19.95 10.72 -11.70
N PRO A 94 -21.04 11.52 -11.62
CA PRO A 94 -22.25 11.14 -10.92
C PRO A 94 -22.88 9.87 -11.51
N LYS A 95 -23.30 8.95 -10.63
CA LYS A 95 -23.98 7.68 -10.96
C LYS A 95 -25.44 7.66 -10.49
N GLY A 96 -25.93 8.75 -9.93
CA GLY A 96 -27.26 8.86 -9.32
C GLY A 96 -27.27 8.56 -7.82
N ALA A 97 -28.36 8.85 -7.15
CA ALA A 97 -28.58 8.60 -5.71
C ALA A 97 -27.46 9.12 -4.78
N GLY A 98 -26.80 10.22 -5.12
CA GLY A 98 -25.68 10.76 -4.34
C GLY A 98 -24.38 9.96 -4.44
N ILE A 99 -24.29 9.03 -5.38
CA ILE A 99 -23.09 8.23 -5.66
C ILE A 99 -22.34 8.82 -6.83
N ALA A 100 -21.01 8.89 -6.74
CA ALA A 100 -20.14 9.24 -7.86
C ALA A 100 -18.91 8.33 -7.90
N GLU A 101 -18.24 8.35 -9.03
CA GLU A 101 -16.94 7.75 -9.27
C GLU A 101 -15.95 8.86 -9.58
N ILE A 102 -14.72 8.72 -9.09
CA ILE A 102 -13.65 9.70 -9.30
C ILE A 102 -12.59 9.15 -10.24
N GLY A 103 -12.17 9.98 -11.21
CA GLY A 103 -11.04 9.71 -12.08
C GLY A 103 -10.01 10.82 -11.99
N PHE A 104 -8.73 10.50 -12.17
CA PHE A 104 -7.67 11.48 -12.11
C PHE A 104 -6.39 11.05 -12.83
N GLY A 105 -5.62 12.02 -13.26
CA GLY A 105 -4.30 11.82 -13.86
C GLY A 105 -3.43 13.06 -13.74
N LEU A 106 -2.12 12.87 -13.58
CA LEU A 106 -1.14 13.95 -13.51
C LEU A 106 -0.25 13.97 -14.75
N HIS A 107 0.00 15.18 -15.22
CA HIS A 107 1.15 15.46 -16.09
C HIS A 107 2.44 15.00 -15.38
N PRO A 108 3.47 14.48 -16.10
CA PRO A 108 4.72 14.04 -15.48
C PRO A 108 5.34 15.04 -14.50
N GLU A 109 5.34 16.33 -14.83
CA GLU A 109 5.86 17.40 -13.97
C GLU A 109 5.06 17.66 -12.69
N GLY A 110 3.82 17.19 -12.61
CA GLY A 110 2.98 17.28 -11.42
C GLY A 110 3.20 16.14 -10.43
N ARG A 111 3.90 15.08 -10.85
CA ARG A 111 4.11 13.88 -10.02
C ARG A 111 5.10 14.15 -8.88
N GLY A 112 4.97 13.42 -7.77
CA GLY A 112 5.85 13.55 -6.60
C GLY A 112 5.66 14.84 -5.78
N ARG A 113 4.75 15.74 -6.18
CA ARG A 113 4.50 17.04 -5.53
C ARG A 113 3.29 17.05 -4.59
N HIS A 114 2.71 15.89 -4.31
CA HIS A 114 1.49 15.71 -3.48
C HIS A 114 0.24 16.46 -3.97
N LEU A 115 0.24 16.99 -5.19
CA LEU A 115 -0.90 17.73 -5.76
C LEU A 115 -2.15 16.86 -5.89
N MET A 116 -2.01 15.59 -6.30
CA MET A 116 -3.17 14.74 -6.53
C MET A 116 -3.92 14.42 -5.24
N SER A 117 -3.26 14.21 -4.11
CA SER A 117 -3.95 13.99 -2.83
C SER A 117 -4.74 15.21 -2.38
N GLY A 118 -4.21 16.42 -2.59
CA GLY A 118 -4.93 17.68 -2.38
C GLY A 118 -6.15 17.80 -3.30
N ALA A 119 -5.94 17.58 -4.60
CA ALA A 119 -6.99 17.60 -5.62
C ALA A 119 -8.12 16.62 -5.30
N LEU A 120 -7.78 15.38 -4.94
CA LEU A 120 -8.74 14.33 -4.59
C LEU A 120 -9.59 14.73 -3.37
N ARG A 121 -8.96 15.26 -2.32
CA ARG A 121 -9.67 15.77 -1.14
C ARG A 121 -10.63 16.92 -1.48
N LEU A 122 -10.18 17.89 -2.28
CA LEU A 122 -11.00 19.02 -2.69
C LEU A 122 -12.21 18.59 -3.51
N ALA A 123 -12.00 17.77 -4.54
CA ALA A 123 -13.08 17.30 -5.41
C ALA A 123 -14.09 16.40 -4.66
N THR A 124 -13.59 15.52 -3.76
CA THR A 124 -14.45 14.65 -2.93
C THR A 124 -15.25 15.46 -1.93
N ARG A 125 -14.63 16.44 -1.26
CA ARG A 125 -15.35 17.34 -0.33
C ARG A 125 -16.40 18.18 -1.06
N TRP A 126 -16.05 18.75 -2.21
CA TRP A 126 -17.01 19.45 -3.05
C TRP A 126 -18.21 18.57 -3.42
N TRP A 127 -17.98 17.30 -3.79
CA TRP A 127 -19.06 16.35 -4.07
C TRP A 127 -20.00 16.17 -2.86
N PHE A 128 -19.45 15.98 -1.68
CA PHE A 128 -20.25 15.82 -0.46
C PHE A 128 -21.01 17.08 -0.06
N ASP A 129 -20.40 18.24 -0.20
CA ASP A 129 -21.04 19.54 0.07
C ASP A 129 -22.22 19.82 -0.89
N ASN A 130 -22.19 19.24 -2.09
CA ASN A 130 -23.26 19.34 -3.09
C ASN A 130 -24.24 18.15 -3.06
N GLY A 131 -24.39 17.47 -1.92
CA GLY A 131 -25.41 16.44 -1.73
C GLY A 131 -24.95 15.00 -2.01
N GLY A 132 -23.68 14.79 -2.41
CA GLY A 132 -23.09 13.46 -2.54
C GLY A 132 -23.05 12.70 -1.21
N VAL A 133 -23.14 11.38 -1.24
CA VAL A 133 -23.09 10.53 -0.05
C VAL A 133 -21.92 9.54 -0.09
N ARG A 134 -21.47 9.17 -1.29
CA ARG A 134 -20.35 8.22 -1.48
C ARG A 134 -19.57 8.52 -2.75
N MET A 135 -18.26 8.38 -2.64
CA MET A 135 -17.34 8.47 -3.77
C MET A 135 -16.65 7.14 -3.96
N PHE A 136 -16.75 6.55 -5.15
CA PHE A 136 -16.01 5.35 -5.56
C PHE A 136 -14.75 5.73 -6.31
N TRP A 137 -13.74 4.87 -6.18
CA TRP A 137 -12.49 4.89 -6.92
C TRP A 137 -12.26 3.52 -7.54
N GLU A 138 -11.81 3.50 -8.78
CA GLU A 138 -11.41 2.30 -9.50
C GLU A 138 -10.07 2.54 -10.20
N ALA A 139 -9.23 1.50 -10.28
CA ALA A 139 -7.98 1.52 -11.02
C ALA A 139 -7.62 0.12 -11.51
N ASN A 140 -6.89 0.02 -12.62
CA ASN A 140 -6.33 -1.24 -13.07
C ASN A 140 -5.46 -1.86 -11.97
N ARG A 141 -5.57 -3.17 -11.78
CA ARG A 141 -4.77 -3.93 -10.83
C ARG A 141 -3.28 -3.68 -11.07
N GLY A 142 -2.53 -3.37 -10.03
CA GLY A 142 -1.11 -3.00 -10.11
C GLY A 142 -0.84 -1.50 -10.22
N ASN A 143 -1.85 -0.65 -10.39
CA ASN A 143 -1.68 0.80 -10.35
C ASN A 143 -1.56 1.32 -8.91
N PHE A 144 -0.44 0.97 -8.27
CA PHE A 144 -0.15 1.41 -6.89
C PHE A 144 -0.06 2.93 -6.75
N GLY A 145 0.32 3.65 -7.81
CA GLY A 145 0.34 5.11 -7.80
C GLY A 145 -1.04 5.70 -7.55
N SER A 146 -2.07 5.19 -8.24
CA SER A 146 -3.45 5.59 -8.02
C SER A 146 -3.97 5.17 -6.64
N TRP A 147 -3.67 3.95 -6.19
CA TRP A 147 -4.06 3.49 -4.85
C TRP A 147 -3.41 4.32 -3.74
N ARG A 148 -2.12 4.67 -3.83
CA ARG A 148 -1.46 5.54 -2.82
C ARG A 148 -2.20 6.85 -2.63
N VAL A 149 -2.71 7.44 -3.71
CA VAL A 149 -3.49 8.68 -3.64
C VAL A 149 -4.83 8.45 -2.95
N ALA A 150 -5.60 7.43 -3.37
CA ALA A 150 -6.89 7.09 -2.77
C ALA A 150 -6.74 6.70 -1.29
N HIS A 151 -5.76 5.85 -0.96
CA HIS A 151 -5.43 5.42 0.39
C HIS A 151 -5.10 6.62 1.32
N ALA A 152 -4.25 7.55 0.87
CA ALA A 152 -3.90 8.76 1.63
C ALA A 152 -5.09 9.71 1.85
N CYS A 153 -6.19 9.52 1.12
CA CYS A 153 -7.43 10.28 1.22
C CYS A 153 -8.57 9.50 1.89
N GLY A 154 -8.25 8.47 2.68
CA GLY A 154 -9.22 7.75 3.50
C GLY A 154 -10.13 6.77 2.74
N PHE A 155 -9.80 6.45 1.48
CA PHE A 155 -10.58 5.43 0.75
C PHE A 155 -10.32 4.04 1.35
N THR A 156 -11.41 3.30 1.55
CA THR A 156 -11.36 1.90 1.95
C THR A 156 -11.32 1.01 0.71
N TYR A 157 -10.38 0.09 0.65
CA TYR A 157 -10.29 -0.92 -0.41
C TYR A 157 -11.35 -2.01 -0.19
N HIS A 158 -12.04 -2.41 -1.28
CA HIS A 158 -13.12 -3.40 -1.23
C HIS A 158 -12.76 -4.73 -1.89
N GLY A 159 -11.77 -4.74 -2.76
CA GLY A 159 -11.34 -5.96 -3.45
C GLY A 159 -10.91 -5.74 -4.89
N THR A 160 -10.40 -6.81 -5.48
CA THR A 160 -10.11 -6.93 -6.91
C THR A 160 -11.33 -7.53 -7.61
N LEU A 161 -11.80 -6.87 -8.65
CA LEU A 161 -12.89 -7.33 -9.52
C LEU A 161 -12.27 -7.89 -10.80
N PRO A 162 -12.40 -9.21 -11.07
CA PRO A 162 -11.83 -9.79 -12.27
C PRO A 162 -12.47 -9.19 -13.54
N GLN A 163 -11.64 -8.87 -14.51
CA GLN A 163 -12.05 -8.42 -15.85
C GLN A 163 -13.09 -7.28 -15.85
N SER A 164 -13.01 -6.38 -14.86
CA SER A 164 -14.01 -5.33 -14.67
C SER A 164 -13.72 -4.03 -15.43
N LEU A 165 -12.48 -3.82 -15.86
CA LEU A 165 -12.05 -2.58 -16.50
C LEU A 165 -11.65 -2.81 -17.97
N PRO A 166 -12.46 -2.31 -18.93
CA PRO A 166 -12.12 -2.41 -20.34
C PRO A 166 -10.99 -1.42 -20.69
N GLN A 167 -9.92 -1.90 -21.32
CA GLN A 167 -8.83 -1.07 -21.83
C GLN A 167 -8.31 -1.61 -23.16
N ARG A 168 -8.40 -0.83 -24.24
CA ARG A 168 -7.87 -1.14 -25.58
C ARG A 168 -8.25 -2.51 -26.13
N GLY A 169 -9.51 -2.93 -25.86
CA GLY A 169 -10.04 -4.21 -26.34
C GLY A 169 -9.80 -5.40 -25.40
N GLU A 170 -9.12 -5.19 -24.30
CA GLU A 170 -8.91 -6.17 -23.24
C GLU A 170 -9.80 -5.86 -22.03
N ALA A 171 -10.14 -6.88 -21.25
CA ALA A 171 -10.82 -6.76 -19.98
C ALA A 171 -9.81 -7.04 -18.86
N LEU A 172 -9.40 -5.98 -18.16
CA LEU A 172 -8.40 -6.05 -17.10
C LEU A 172 -9.04 -6.19 -15.73
N ASP A 173 -8.31 -6.81 -14.81
CA ASP A 173 -8.69 -6.81 -13.40
C ASP A 173 -8.63 -5.39 -12.84
N GLY A 174 -9.63 -5.04 -12.04
CA GLY A 174 -9.75 -3.72 -11.42
C GLY A 174 -9.76 -3.78 -9.92
N TRP A 175 -9.08 -2.84 -9.27
CA TRP A 175 -9.26 -2.55 -7.86
C TRP A 175 -10.41 -1.60 -7.66
N ARG A 176 -11.15 -1.80 -6.57
CA ARG A 176 -12.24 -0.92 -6.20
C ARG A 176 -12.15 -0.50 -4.75
N GLY A 177 -12.43 0.78 -4.49
CA GLY A 177 -12.53 1.36 -3.16
C GLY A 177 -13.57 2.46 -3.09
N SER A 178 -13.87 2.94 -1.89
CA SER A 178 -14.77 4.08 -1.71
C SER A 178 -14.53 4.82 -0.40
N VAL A 179 -15.06 6.04 -0.34
CA VAL A 179 -15.13 6.87 0.87
C VAL A 179 -16.53 7.46 0.99
N GLY A 180 -17.04 7.55 2.22
CA GLY A 180 -18.34 8.17 2.54
C GLY A 180 -18.20 9.60 3.01
N ARG A 181 -19.34 10.31 3.12
CA ARG A 181 -19.38 11.71 3.55
C ARG A 181 -18.79 11.95 4.94
N ASP A 182 -18.98 11.00 5.85
CA ASP A 182 -18.60 11.14 7.26
C ASP A 182 -17.21 10.53 7.54
N ASP A 183 -16.53 9.99 6.52
CA ASP A 183 -15.19 9.41 6.66
C ASP A 183 -14.12 10.52 6.68
N ASP A 184 -13.01 10.26 7.35
CA ASP A 184 -11.85 11.15 7.39
C ASP A 184 -11.05 11.11 6.08
N LEU A 185 -11.04 12.22 5.34
CA LEU A 185 -10.27 12.36 4.10
C LEU A 185 -8.79 12.71 4.33
N THR A 186 -8.36 12.90 5.57
CA THR A 186 -7.01 13.41 5.89
C THR A 186 -6.01 12.34 6.26
N ALA A 187 -6.48 11.13 6.58
CA ALA A 187 -5.66 10.00 7.01
C ALA A 187 -6.12 8.69 6.38
N PRO A 188 -5.21 7.75 6.12
CA PRO A 188 -5.59 6.42 5.66
C PRO A 188 -6.33 5.63 6.75
N VAL A 189 -7.31 4.81 6.35
CA VAL A 189 -8.07 3.92 7.25
C VAL A 189 -7.20 2.79 7.80
N THR A 190 -6.29 2.26 6.99
CA THR A 190 -5.37 1.18 7.35
C THR A 190 -3.93 1.56 7.00
N PRO A 191 -2.92 1.08 7.74
CA PRO A 191 -1.54 1.39 7.39
C PRO A 191 -1.10 0.66 6.12
N TRP A 192 -0.22 1.28 5.34
CA TRP A 192 0.52 0.60 4.28
C TRP A 192 1.70 -0.16 4.90
N LEU A 193 1.72 -1.49 4.76
CA LEU A 193 2.74 -2.35 5.38
C LEU A 193 3.99 -2.50 4.50
N GLU A 194 4.48 -1.42 3.92
CA GLU A 194 5.69 -1.45 3.08
C GLU A 194 6.89 -1.99 3.86
N PRO A 195 7.66 -2.93 3.30
CA PRO A 195 8.86 -3.46 3.95
C PRO A 195 9.93 -2.37 4.05
N VAL A 196 10.26 -1.98 5.29
CA VAL A 196 11.43 -1.13 5.56
C VAL A 196 12.70 -1.97 5.47
N VAL A 197 13.82 -1.35 5.13
CA VAL A 197 15.12 -2.05 5.12
C VAL A 197 15.57 -2.29 6.56
N LEU A 198 15.86 -3.56 6.88
CA LEU A 198 16.41 -3.98 8.18
C LEU A 198 17.80 -4.59 7.96
N GLU A 199 18.77 -4.17 8.75
CA GLU A 199 20.16 -4.64 8.63
C GLU A 199 20.70 -5.13 9.98
N GLY A 200 21.44 -6.22 9.96
CA GLY A 200 22.06 -6.78 11.14
C GLY A 200 22.59 -8.19 10.91
N ASP A 201 23.52 -8.64 11.74
CA ASP A 201 24.09 -10.00 11.74
C ASP A 201 24.59 -10.46 10.35
N GLY A 202 25.09 -9.51 9.52
CA GLY A 202 25.59 -9.79 8.18
C GLY A 202 24.50 -10.06 7.14
N LEU A 203 23.26 -9.69 7.43
CA LEU A 203 22.11 -9.79 6.52
C LEU A 203 21.46 -8.42 6.30
N ARG A 204 20.74 -8.31 5.19
CA ARG A 204 19.86 -7.22 4.85
C ARG A 204 18.51 -7.78 4.43
N LEU A 205 17.43 -7.29 5.04
CA LEU A 205 16.06 -7.53 4.62
C LEU A 205 15.58 -6.30 3.86
N ARG A 206 15.10 -6.47 2.63
CA ARG A 206 14.64 -5.37 1.77
C ARG A 206 13.36 -5.76 1.02
N PRO A 207 12.66 -4.80 0.40
CA PRO A 207 11.61 -5.13 -0.56
C PRO A 207 12.12 -6.05 -1.68
N TRP A 208 11.25 -6.94 -2.14
CA TRP A 208 11.48 -7.70 -3.37
C TRP A 208 11.49 -6.77 -4.59
N GLN A 209 12.33 -7.08 -5.56
CA GLN A 209 12.51 -6.33 -6.82
C GLN A 209 12.33 -7.26 -8.02
N GLU A 210 12.02 -6.68 -9.18
CA GLU A 210 11.86 -7.43 -10.43
C GLU A 210 13.13 -8.21 -10.81
N SER A 211 14.31 -7.63 -10.56
CA SER A 211 15.60 -8.29 -10.82
C SER A 211 15.90 -9.51 -9.95
N ASP A 212 15.12 -9.73 -8.86
CA ASP A 212 15.32 -10.91 -8.02
C ASP A 212 14.93 -12.22 -8.71
N VAL A 213 14.25 -12.17 -9.84
CA VAL A 213 13.94 -13.33 -10.67
C VAL A 213 15.20 -14.10 -11.07
N ASP A 214 16.31 -13.40 -11.31
CA ASP A 214 17.59 -14.01 -11.70
C ASP A 214 18.27 -14.80 -10.57
N ALA A 215 17.85 -14.59 -9.33
CA ALA A 215 18.38 -15.27 -8.16
C ALA A 215 17.54 -16.45 -7.67
N LEU A 216 16.38 -16.69 -8.31
CA LEU A 216 15.48 -17.76 -7.90
C LEU A 216 16.13 -19.14 -8.04
N GLU A 217 15.91 -19.96 -7.04
CA GLU A 217 16.34 -21.36 -7.02
C GLU A 217 15.12 -22.28 -6.86
N PRO A 218 15.13 -23.48 -7.47
CA PRO A 218 14.12 -24.48 -7.16
C PRO A 218 14.08 -24.71 -5.64
N THR A 219 12.93 -24.57 -5.03
CA THR A 219 12.85 -24.50 -3.56
C THR A 219 13.38 -25.76 -2.86
N GLY A 220 13.23 -26.93 -3.48
CA GLY A 220 13.54 -28.21 -2.87
C GLY A 220 12.84 -28.44 -1.52
N THR A 221 11.89 -27.57 -1.19
CA THR A 221 11.02 -27.69 -0.01
C THR A 221 9.85 -28.57 -0.38
N PRO A 222 9.48 -29.57 0.42
CA PRO A 222 8.27 -30.34 0.18
C PRO A 222 7.05 -29.41 0.07
N GLU A 223 6.17 -29.66 -0.91
CA GLU A 223 5.01 -28.80 -1.17
C GLU A 223 4.11 -28.61 0.06
N HIS A 224 3.96 -29.65 0.89
CA HIS A 224 3.16 -29.58 2.11
C HIS A 224 3.75 -28.67 3.21
N PHE A 225 4.99 -28.22 3.09
CA PHE A 225 5.59 -27.23 4.00
C PHE A 225 5.29 -25.80 3.61
N MET A 226 4.63 -25.57 2.49
CA MET A 226 4.38 -24.24 1.94
C MET A 226 2.90 -24.05 1.68
N PRO A 227 2.35 -22.88 2.01
CA PRO A 227 1.00 -22.53 1.58
C PRO A 227 0.89 -22.59 0.05
N PRO A 228 -0.27 -22.97 -0.51
CA PRO A 228 -0.50 -22.95 -1.95
C PRO A 228 -0.14 -21.59 -2.56
N GLY A 229 0.59 -21.59 -3.67
CA GLY A 229 1.04 -20.37 -4.36
C GLY A 229 2.15 -19.58 -3.65
N ALA A 230 2.72 -20.09 -2.55
CA ALA A 230 3.84 -19.44 -1.87
C ALA A 230 5.17 -19.58 -2.62
N ALA A 231 5.34 -20.66 -3.39
CA ALA A 231 6.56 -20.89 -4.18
C ALA A 231 6.65 -19.94 -5.38
N GLN A 232 7.75 -19.23 -5.48
CA GLN A 232 8.08 -18.41 -6.65
C GLN A 232 8.88 -19.23 -7.68
N THR A 233 8.54 -19.03 -8.95
CA THR A 233 9.29 -19.58 -10.10
C THR A 233 9.51 -18.43 -11.09
N PRO A 234 10.47 -18.56 -12.04
CA PRO A 234 10.65 -17.53 -13.07
C PRO A 234 9.36 -17.23 -13.84
N GLU A 235 8.53 -18.24 -14.08
CA GLU A 235 7.28 -18.12 -14.86
C GLU A 235 6.17 -17.38 -14.11
N ASN A 236 6.11 -17.47 -12.78
CA ASN A 236 5.07 -16.84 -11.98
C ASN A 236 5.56 -15.59 -11.22
N PHE A 237 6.83 -15.21 -11.35
CA PHE A 237 7.45 -14.21 -10.47
C PHE A 237 6.80 -12.83 -10.54
N GLU A 238 6.38 -12.39 -11.71
CA GLU A 238 5.71 -11.09 -11.87
C GLU A 238 4.41 -11.05 -11.06
N GLU A 239 3.53 -12.04 -11.22
CA GLU A 239 2.29 -12.16 -10.47
C GLU A 239 2.55 -12.40 -8.97
N TRP A 240 3.53 -13.23 -8.65
CA TRP A 240 3.95 -13.50 -7.28
C TRP A 240 4.42 -12.21 -6.57
N LEU A 241 5.21 -11.37 -7.24
CA LEU A 241 5.68 -10.08 -6.73
C LEU A 241 4.54 -9.08 -6.59
N LEU A 242 3.63 -9.03 -7.59
CA LEU A 242 2.45 -8.19 -7.55
C LEU A 242 1.59 -8.50 -6.31
N VAL A 243 1.31 -9.77 -6.04
CA VAL A 243 0.53 -10.20 -4.86
C VAL A 243 1.20 -9.76 -3.55
N ARG A 244 2.54 -9.80 -3.42
CA ARG A 244 3.23 -9.35 -2.21
C ARG A 244 3.11 -7.85 -2.01
N ARG A 245 3.18 -7.08 -3.09
CA ARG A 245 2.96 -5.63 -3.06
C ARG A 245 1.50 -5.29 -2.72
N GLU A 246 0.54 -6.05 -3.25
CA GLU A 246 -0.89 -5.93 -2.89
C GLU A 246 -1.10 -6.18 -1.40
N ARG A 247 -0.55 -7.26 -0.86
CA ARG A 247 -0.70 -7.59 0.57
C ARG A 247 -0.15 -6.49 1.49
N ALA A 248 0.96 -5.85 1.09
CA ALA A 248 1.49 -4.69 1.81
C ALA A 248 0.57 -3.48 1.68
N ALA A 249 0.10 -3.19 0.46
CA ALA A 249 -0.76 -2.05 0.16
C ALA A 249 -2.13 -2.13 0.83
N PHE A 250 -2.65 -3.36 1.05
CA PHE A 250 -3.96 -3.61 1.66
C PHE A 250 -3.88 -3.99 3.14
N SER A 251 -2.72 -3.75 3.78
CA SER A 251 -2.53 -3.97 5.22
C SER A 251 -2.60 -5.43 5.67
N GLU A 252 -2.26 -6.38 4.80
CA GLU A 252 -2.35 -7.81 5.09
C GLU A 252 -1.02 -8.40 5.57
N ALA A 253 0.10 -8.07 4.90
CA ALA A 253 1.40 -8.63 5.22
C ALA A 253 2.56 -7.75 4.75
N THR A 254 3.72 -7.90 5.40
CA THR A 254 5.01 -7.35 4.96
C THR A 254 5.91 -8.49 4.52
N HIS A 255 6.43 -8.43 3.30
CA HIS A 255 7.30 -9.44 2.72
C HIS A 255 8.70 -8.89 2.47
N TRP A 256 9.72 -9.48 3.09
CA TRP A 256 11.12 -9.09 2.89
C TRP A 256 11.88 -10.15 2.11
N CYS A 257 12.59 -9.71 1.07
CA CYS A 257 13.69 -10.45 0.48
C CYS A 257 14.87 -10.45 1.44
N ILE A 258 15.44 -11.62 1.70
CA ILE A 258 16.66 -11.79 2.50
C ILE A 258 17.86 -11.72 1.57
N THR A 259 18.84 -10.87 1.88
CA THR A 259 20.14 -10.82 1.18
C THR A 259 21.29 -10.83 2.17
N ALA A 260 22.50 -11.18 1.73
CA ALA A 260 23.69 -10.98 2.55
C ALA A 260 24.10 -9.50 2.53
N ALA A 261 24.69 -9.00 3.61
CA ALA A 261 25.27 -7.66 3.63
C ALA A 261 26.31 -7.52 2.53
N GLY A 262 26.19 -6.46 1.72
CA GLY A 262 27.08 -6.21 0.58
C GLY A 262 26.77 -7.01 -0.69
N SER A 263 25.67 -7.77 -0.71
CA SER A 263 25.16 -8.48 -1.90
C SER A 263 23.66 -8.25 -2.05
N ASP A 264 23.21 -8.04 -3.27
CA ASP A 264 21.76 -7.93 -3.57
C ASP A 264 21.13 -9.27 -4.00
N ARG A 265 21.91 -10.37 -4.04
CA ARG A 265 21.37 -11.68 -4.40
C ARG A 265 20.37 -12.17 -3.34
N ALA A 266 19.17 -12.50 -3.77
CA ALA A 266 18.13 -13.07 -2.92
C ALA A 266 18.55 -14.44 -2.36
N LEU A 267 18.29 -14.66 -1.07
CA LEU A 267 18.56 -15.89 -0.33
C LEU A 267 17.26 -16.56 0.15
N GLY A 268 16.14 -15.87 0.11
CA GLY A 268 14.85 -16.33 0.60
C GLY A 268 13.95 -15.18 1.03
N GLU A 269 12.93 -15.50 1.82
CA GLU A 269 11.89 -14.57 2.27
C GLU A 269 11.67 -14.66 3.79
N VAL A 270 11.39 -13.52 4.42
CA VAL A 270 10.70 -13.43 5.70
C VAL A 270 9.39 -12.68 5.48
N VAL A 271 8.31 -13.15 6.07
CA VAL A 271 6.99 -12.52 6.03
C VAL A 271 6.46 -12.27 7.43
N LEU A 272 5.85 -11.11 7.62
CA LEU A 272 5.04 -10.78 8.79
C LEU A 272 3.60 -10.57 8.33
N ILE A 273 2.73 -11.54 8.59
CA ILE A 273 1.31 -11.51 8.23
C ILE A 273 0.55 -10.77 9.31
N GLY A 274 -0.33 -9.84 8.94
CA GLY A 274 -1.00 -8.95 9.88
C GLY A 274 -0.04 -7.90 10.47
N GLY A 275 -0.24 -7.51 11.71
CA GLY A 275 0.65 -6.57 12.40
C GLY A 275 0.47 -5.10 11.99
N GLY A 276 -0.67 -4.76 11.36
CA GLY A 276 -1.00 -3.39 10.97
C GLY A 276 -1.38 -2.46 12.12
N GLN A 277 -1.67 -3.01 13.30
CA GLN A 277 -2.12 -2.23 14.46
C GLN A 277 -1.11 -2.35 15.62
N PRO A 278 -0.59 -1.23 16.18
CA PRO A 278 0.20 -1.25 17.40
C PRO A 278 -0.56 -1.92 18.55
N GLY A 279 0.15 -2.72 19.36
CA GLY A 279 -0.47 -3.53 20.42
C GLY A 279 -1.19 -4.79 19.93
N GLY A 280 -1.29 -4.99 18.61
CA GLY A 280 -1.86 -6.16 17.98
C GLY A 280 -0.96 -7.39 18.00
N SER A 281 -1.28 -8.36 17.14
CA SER A 281 -0.48 -9.56 16.89
C SER A 281 -0.21 -9.72 15.41
N GLY A 282 0.85 -10.46 15.08
CA GLY A 282 1.18 -10.87 13.71
C GLY A 282 1.62 -12.32 13.69
N GLU A 283 1.73 -12.89 12.49
CA GLU A 283 2.27 -14.22 12.26
C GLU A 283 3.58 -14.13 11.48
N LEU A 284 4.61 -14.79 11.96
CA LEU A 284 5.93 -14.84 11.34
C LEU A 284 6.06 -16.07 10.46
N GLY A 285 6.44 -15.87 9.21
CA GLY A 285 6.82 -16.94 8.28
C GLY A 285 8.20 -16.68 7.69
N PHE A 286 8.88 -17.75 7.25
CA PHE A 286 10.17 -17.63 6.57
C PHE A 286 10.44 -18.84 5.68
N GLN A 287 11.19 -18.62 4.61
CA GLN A 287 11.70 -19.67 3.74
C GLN A 287 13.06 -19.28 3.18
N LEU A 288 13.91 -20.26 2.89
CA LEU A 288 15.23 -20.06 2.29
C LEU A 288 15.37 -20.86 1.01
N PHE A 289 16.09 -20.28 0.06
CA PHE A 289 16.60 -21.01 -1.08
C PHE A 289 17.60 -22.09 -0.61
N PRO A 290 17.73 -23.19 -1.35
CA PRO A 290 18.62 -24.30 -0.97
C PRO A 290 20.05 -23.86 -0.66
N SER A 291 20.62 -22.96 -1.45
CA SER A 291 21.99 -22.46 -1.26
C SER A 291 22.22 -21.71 0.06
N ALA A 292 21.17 -21.17 0.67
CA ALA A 292 21.24 -20.38 1.91
C ALA A 292 20.96 -21.20 3.18
N ARG A 293 20.61 -22.49 3.05
CA ARG A 293 20.27 -23.36 4.18
C ARG A 293 21.50 -23.77 4.98
N HIS A 294 21.26 -24.22 6.22
CA HIS A 294 22.27 -24.71 7.16
C HIS A 294 23.38 -23.72 7.55
N GLN A 295 23.19 -22.41 7.25
CA GLN A 295 24.15 -21.34 7.54
C GLN A 295 23.62 -20.35 8.62
N GLY A 296 22.53 -20.71 9.32
CA GLY A 296 21.89 -19.86 10.32
C GLY A 296 21.18 -18.63 9.75
N VAL A 297 21.02 -18.52 8.42
CA VAL A 297 20.39 -17.39 7.74
C VAL A 297 18.96 -17.19 8.21
N ALA A 298 18.13 -18.25 8.26
CA ALA A 298 16.73 -18.15 8.70
C ALA A 298 16.60 -17.56 10.11
N THR A 299 17.40 -18.03 11.07
CA THR A 299 17.35 -17.55 12.46
C THR A 299 17.74 -16.08 12.56
N ARG A 300 18.77 -15.64 11.85
CA ARG A 300 19.22 -14.23 11.84
C ARG A 300 18.21 -13.33 11.16
N ALA A 301 17.71 -13.71 9.99
CA ALA A 301 16.71 -12.94 9.25
C ALA A 301 15.38 -12.83 10.02
N ALA A 302 14.87 -13.94 10.54
CA ALA A 302 13.65 -13.95 11.33
C ALA A 302 13.79 -13.17 12.65
N ARG A 303 15.01 -13.09 13.22
CA ARG A 303 15.30 -12.23 14.38
C ARG A 303 15.12 -10.76 14.04
N LEU A 304 15.70 -10.28 12.93
CA LEU A 304 15.54 -8.88 12.48
C LEU A 304 14.07 -8.51 12.32
N ALA A 305 13.27 -9.38 11.67
CA ALA A 305 11.84 -9.16 11.50
C ALA A 305 11.08 -9.19 12.84
N THR A 306 11.44 -10.10 13.76
CA THR A 306 10.85 -10.20 15.10
C THR A 306 11.16 -8.97 15.95
N ASP A 307 12.39 -8.49 15.93
CA ASP A 307 12.83 -7.31 16.67
C ASP A 307 12.11 -6.06 16.13
N HIS A 308 12.00 -5.91 14.81
CA HIS A 308 11.18 -4.86 14.19
C HIS A 308 9.70 -4.95 14.58
N ALA A 309 9.15 -6.16 14.62
CA ALA A 309 7.75 -6.38 15.01
C ALA A 309 7.46 -5.92 16.45
N PHE A 310 8.37 -6.16 17.39
CA PHE A 310 8.20 -5.78 18.79
C PHE A 310 8.67 -4.36 19.12
N THR A 311 9.56 -3.78 18.30
CA THR A 311 10.01 -2.39 18.48
C THR A 311 8.80 -1.45 18.45
N PRO A 312 8.67 -0.50 19.39
CA PRO A 312 7.59 0.47 19.43
C PRO A 312 7.43 1.24 18.10
N ALA A 313 6.19 1.54 17.72
CA ALA A 313 5.91 2.31 16.51
C ALA A 313 6.57 3.69 16.53
N THR A 314 6.71 4.31 17.71
CA THR A 314 7.43 5.59 17.91
C THR A 314 8.93 5.50 17.65
N GLN A 315 9.48 4.29 17.56
CA GLN A 315 10.89 4.01 17.24
C GLN A 315 11.06 3.36 15.86
N GLY A 316 10.03 3.42 15.02
CA GLY A 316 10.06 2.89 13.65
C GLY A 316 9.76 1.40 13.54
N GLY A 317 9.32 0.73 14.62
CA GLY A 317 8.86 -0.65 14.59
C GLY A 317 7.35 -0.79 14.39
N ARG A 318 6.81 -1.99 14.61
CA ARG A 318 5.37 -2.26 14.52
C ARG A 318 4.64 -2.17 15.88
N GLY A 319 5.36 -2.23 17.00
CA GLY A 319 4.80 -2.17 18.35
C GLY A 319 3.85 -3.32 18.68
N LEU A 320 4.08 -4.51 18.12
CA LEU A 320 3.22 -5.66 18.37
C LEU A 320 3.46 -6.21 19.77
N ARG A 321 2.41 -6.73 20.41
CA ARG A 321 2.51 -7.39 21.71
C ARG A 321 2.78 -8.91 21.62
N ARG A 322 2.52 -9.52 20.44
CA ARG A 322 2.54 -10.97 20.26
C ARG A 322 2.85 -11.33 18.82
N LEU A 323 3.69 -12.34 18.63
CA LEU A 323 3.87 -13.05 17.37
C LEU A 323 3.44 -14.50 17.51
N THR A 324 2.84 -15.01 16.45
CA THR A 324 2.58 -16.44 16.25
C THR A 324 3.41 -16.97 15.08
N ALA A 325 3.51 -18.27 14.96
CA ALA A 325 4.01 -18.96 13.78
C ALA A 325 3.36 -20.33 13.72
N VAL A 326 3.30 -20.91 12.53
CA VAL A 326 2.84 -22.29 12.33
C VAL A 326 3.93 -23.07 11.59
N SER A 327 4.22 -24.29 12.04
CA SER A 327 5.09 -25.23 11.32
C SER A 327 4.36 -26.54 11.09
N VAL A 328 4.65 -27.21 9.98
CA VAL A 328 4.17 -28.57 9.72
C VAL A 328 4.86 -29.55 10.71
N GLY A 329 4.16 -30.56 11.15
CA GLY A 329 4.55 -31.43 12.27
C GLY A 329 5.95 -32.05 12.18
N ASP A 330 6.39 -32.43 11.01
CA ASP A 330 7.72 -33.03 10.75
C ASP A 330 8.78 -32.01 10.26
N ASN A 331 8.44 -30.70 10.24
CA ASN A 331 9.42 -29.65 9.88
C ASN A 331 10.25 -29.22 11.09
N ASP A 332 11.13 -30.13 11.56
CA ASP A 332 12.01 -29.87 12.71
C ASP A 332 12.98 -28.71 12.46
N ALA A 333 13.34 -28.43 11.20
CA ALA A 333 14.21 -27.30 10.88
C ALA A 333 13.53 -25.95 11.20
N SER A 334 12.25 -25.81 10.86
CA SER A 334 11.46 -24.62 11.19
C SER A 334 11.24 -24.50 12.71
N ALA A 335 10.90 -25.62 13.37
CA ALA A 335 10.74 -25.68 14.83
C ALA A 335 12.01 -25.21 15.56
N ALA A 336 13.18 -25.70 15.17
CA ALA A 336 14.46 -25.30 15.75
C ALA A 336 14.79 -23.82 15.56
N VAL A 337 14.38 -23.19 14.44
CA VAL A 337 14.51 -21.75 14.25
C VAL A 337 13.61 -21.00 15.22
N LEU A 338 12.34 -21.40 15.35
CA LEU A 338 11.37 -20.76 16.24
C LEU A 338 11.80 -20.86 17.71
N GLU A 339 12.27 -22.03 18.17
CA GLU A 339 12.81 -22.20 19.51
C GLU A 339 14.00 -21.27 19.80
N ARG A 340 14.97 -21.16 18.87
CA ARG A 340 16.11 -20.22 19.01
C ARG A 340 15.70 -18.76 19.03
N LEU A 341 14.56 -18.44 18.46
CA LEU A 341 13.95 -17.10 18.54
C LEU A 341 13.13 -16.89 19.82
N GLY A 342 13.00 -17.89 20.68
CA GLY A 342 12.25 -17.81 21.94
C GLY A 342 10.74 -17.96 21.76
N PHE A 343 10.30 -18.57 20.68
CA PHE A 343 8.91 -19.04 20.57
C PHE A 343 8.73 -20.31 21.38
N THR A 344 7.53 -20.47 21.94
CA THR A 344 7.10 -21.70 22.64
C THR A 344 5.94 -22.33 21.90
N GLU A 345 5.95 -23.66 21.78
CA GLU A 345 4.82 -24.40 21.20
C GLU A 345 3.62 -24.25 22.15
N CYS A 346 2.49 -23.83 21.62
CA CYS A 346 1.30 -23.54 22.40
C CYS A 346 0.07 -24.37 22.00
N GLY A 347 0.19 -25.20 20.98
CA GLY A 347 -0.88 -26.08 20.54
C GLY A 347 -0.54 -26.88 19.29
N ARG A 348 -1.38 -27.85 18.99
CA ARG A 348 -1.34 -28.66 17.77
C ARG A 348 -2.72 -28.67 17.13
N ASP A 349 -2.73 -28.65 15.82
CA ASP A 349 -3.91 -28.77 14.99
C ASP A 349 -3.80 -30.07 14.19
N PRO A 350 -4.53 -31.12 14.57
CA PRO A 350 -4.44 -32.40 13.89
C PRO A 350 -4.89 -32.32 12.45
N GLN A 351 -4.15 -32.95 11.55
CA GLN A 351 -4.47 -33.06 10.13
C GLN A 351 -4.67 -31.69 9.41
N ALA A 352 -3.96 -30.68 9.82
CA ALA A 352 -4.09 -29.32 9.30
C ALA A 352 -3.56 -29.18 7.86
N PHE A 353 -2.57 -29.97 7.47
CA PHE A 353 -1.86 -29.82 6.19
C PHE A 353 -2.01 -31.04 5.30
N PRO A 354 -2.70 -30.92 4.14
CA PRO A 354 -2.86 -32.03 3.20
C PRO A 354 -1.54 -32.31 2.47
N ARG A 355 -1.23 -33.60 2.26
CA ARG A 355 -0.15 -34.08 1.42
C ARG A 355 -0.64 -34.51 0.04
N ALA A 356 0.24 -34.55 -0.95
CA ALA A 356 -0.09 -34.98 -2.31
C ALA A 356 -0.53 -36.44 -2.40
N ASP A 357 -0.15 -37.30 -1.45
CA ASP A 357 -0.55 -38.70 -1.36
C ASP A 357 -1.92 -38.92 -0.68
N GLY A 358 -2.61 -37.84 -0.30
CA GLY A 358 -3.90 -37.87 0.38
C GLY A 358 -3.82 -38.08 1.89
N THR A 359 -2.64 -38.12 2.47
CA THR A 359 -2.44 -38.06 3.92
C THR A 359 -2.41 -36.62 4.42
N PHE A 360 -2.35 -36.45 5.74
CA PHE A 360 -2.35 -35.13 6.36
C PHE A 360 -1.26 -35.05 7.43
N ASP A 361 -0.67 -33.85 7.55
CA ASP A 361 0.22 -33.50 8.65
C ASP A 361 -0.49 -32.66 9.69
N ASP A 362 -0.03 -32.75 10.94
CA ASP A 362 -0.45 -31.87 12.01
C ASP A 362 0.21 -30.50 11.85
N GLY A 363 -0.49 -29.44 12.31
CA GLY A 363 0.07 -28.12 12.51
C GLY A 363 0.63 -27.96 13.93
N ARG A 364 1.83 -27.41 14.07
CA ARG A 364 2.38 -27.00 15.37
C ARG A 364 2.29 -25.50 15.48
N HIS A 365 1.58 -24.99 16.49
CA HIS A 365 1.37 -23.57 16.75
C HIS A 365 2.38 -23.05 17.75
N TRP A 366 3.00 -21.93 17.42
CA TRP A 366 4.05 -21.28 18.20
C TRP A 366 3.63 -19.87 18.59
N VAL A 367 4.09 -19.42 19.76
CA VAL A 367 3.84 -18.06 20.25
C VAL A 367 5.07 -17.47 20.91
N ARG A 368 5.28 -16.18 20.67
CA ARG A 368 6.24 -15.34 21.40
C ARG A 368 5.58 -14.02 21.75
N HIS A 369 5.76 -13.59 23.00
CA HIS A 369 5.30 -12.28 23.48
C HIS A 369 6.43 -11.25 23.40
N ALA A 370 6.07 -9.99 23.20
CA ALA A 370 7.02 -8.89 23.33
C ALA A 370 7.65 -8.89 24.73
N PRO A 371 8.92 -8.51 24.87
CA PRO A 371 9.53 -8.32 26.18
C PRO A 371 8.69 -7.32 26.99
N THR A 372 8.40 -7.65 28.26
CA THR A 372 7.73 -6.73 29.16
C THR A 372 8.72 -5.60 29.49
N THR A 373 8.48 -4.39 29.02
CA THR A 373 9.21 -3.21 29.49
C THR A 373 8.77 -2.96 30.94
N HIS A 374 9.55 -3.43 31.91
CA HIS A 374 9.47 -2.88 33.26
C HIS A 374 10.00 -1.45 33.15
N GLU A 375 9.12 -0.46 33.18
CA GLU A 375 9.49 0.90 33.56
C GLU A 375 10.07 0.81 34.97
N THR A 376 11.39 0.90 35.05
CA THR A 376 12.07 1.14 36.32
C THR A 376 11.76 2.60 36.68
N THR A 377 10.60 2.81 37.31
CA THR A 377 10.32 4.06 38.02
C THR A 377 11.30 4.11 39.18
N HIS A 378 12.48 4.69 38.94
CA HIS A 378 13.32 5.18 40.02
C HIS A 378 12.56 6.34 40.69
N THR A 379 11.73 6.01 41.65
CA THR A 379 11.21 6.95 42.63
C THR A 379 12.42 7.37 43.47
N THR A 380 13.07 8.45 43.09
CA THR A 380 14.04 9.14 43.92
C THR A 380 13.24 9.77 45.06
N THR A 381 13.11 9.05 46.13
CA THR A 381 12.60 9.60 47.41
C THR A 381 13.67 10.52 47.94
N THR A 382 13.62 11.81 47.59
CA THR A 382 14.34 12.85 48.31
C THR A 382 13.68 13.05 49.65
N SER A 383 14.23 12.41 50.66
CA SER A 383 13.94 12.73 52.05
C SER A 383 14.55 14.11 52.38
N SER A 384 13.71 15.13 52.43
CA SER A 384 14.08 16.40 53.02
C SER A 384 14.05 16.25 54.56
N PRO A 385 15.06 16.74 55.29
CA PRO A 385 15.06 16.71 56.74
C PRO A 385 14.06 17.73 57.28
N ILE A 386 13.22 17.25 58.19
CA ILE A 386 12.35 18.10 59.01
C ILE A 386 13.23 18.98 59.93
N SER A 387 13.20 20.26 59.72
CA SER A 387 13.70 21.23 60.69
C SER A 387 12.60 21.51 61.74
N GLU A 388 12.78 21.01 62.95
CA GLU A 388 12.15 21.54 64.14
C GLU A 388 12.67 22.97 64.39
N ASN A 389 11.74 23.90 64.56
CA ASN A 389 11.87 25.07 65.50
C ASN A 389 10.48 25.73 65.54
N LEU A 390 9.71 25.49 66.59
CA LEU A 390 9.62 26.22 67.84
C LEU A 390 9.02 27.64 67.77
N LEU A 391 7.81 27.73 68.33
CA LEU A 391 7.31 28.78 69.23
C LEU A 391 7.30 30.26 68.72
N ARG A 392 6.15 30.77 68.37
CA ARG A 392 5.34 31.69 69.21
C ARG A 392 4.06 32.11 68.48
#